data_d8a4d1d2f76cd77c2c8181d65212b22f
#
_entry.id   d8a4d1d2f76cd77c2c8181d65212b22f
#
_cell.length_a   1.000
_cell.length_b   1.000
_cell.length_c   1.000
_cell.angle_alpha   90.00
_cell.angle_beta   90.00
_cell.angle_gamma   90.00
#
_symmetry.space_group_name_H-M   'P 1'
#
loop_
_entity.id
_entity.type
_entity.pdbx_description
1 polymer ?
#
loop_
_entity_poly.entity_id
_entity_poly.type
_entity_poly.pdbx_seq_one_letter_code
_entity_poly.pdbx_strand_id
1 'polypeptide(L)'
;MIKLTARQQQVMDVVRSSIDATGMPPTRADIARELGFKSVNAAEEHLKALAKKGAIELIAGASRGIRLTEQTGLPIIGRVAAGEPLLAQAHIEDYCDLSASFFSPTAHFLLQVCGDSMINVGIFDGDLLAVHSTREVRQGQIAVVRIDDEVTVKRWKRISDTRVDLTAE
;
A
#
# COMPACT_ATOMS: atom_id res chain seq x y z
N MET A 1 1.36 10.06 7.67
CA MET A 1 1.91 9.91 6.28
C MET A 1 3.38 10.30 6.27
N ILE A 2 4.27 9.36 5.92
CA ILE A 2 5.68 9.70 5.67
C ILE A 2 5.76 10.28 4.26
N LYS A 3 5.62 11.61 4.13
CA LYS A 3 5.72 12.27 2.83
C LYS A 3 7.17 12.30 2.36
N LEU A 4 7.51 11.42 1.42
CA LEU A 4 8.82 11.40 0.78
C LEU A 4 8.88 12.38 -0.39
N THR A 5 10.04 12.99 -0.61
CA THR A 5 10.30 13.71 -1.86
C THR A 5 10.58 12.70 -2.98
N ALA A 6 10.43 13.10 -4.25
CA ALA A 6 10.71 12.22 -5.39
C ALA A 6 12.11 11.58 -5.29
N ARG A 7 13.12 12.33 -4.84
CA ARG A 7 14.49 11.82 -4.67
C ARG A 7 14.62 10.83 -3.52
N GLN A 8 13.90 11.05 -2.42
CA GLN A 8 13.84 10.11 -1.30
C GLN A 8 13.13 8.82 -1.71
N GLN A 9 12.08 8.92 -2.53
CA GLN A 9 11.39 7.75 -3.07
C GLN A 9 12.35 6.90 -3.93
N GLN A 10 13.11 7.50 -4.83
CA GLN A 10 14.12 6.80 -5.63
C GLN A 10 15.15 6.05 -4.76
N VAL A 11 15.60 6.67 -3.66
CA VAL A 11 16.51 6.00 -2.72
C VAL A 11 15.84 4.80 -2.05
N MET A 12 14.58 4.93 -1.64
CA MET A 12 13.80 3.82 -1.07
C MET A 12 13.64 2.67 -2.07
N ASP A 13 13.36 2.98 -3.34
CA ASP A 13 13.16 1.98 -4.40
C ASP A 13 14.45 1.19 -4.64
N VAL A 14 15.61 1.84 -4.65
CA VAL A 14 16.93 1.17 -4.73
C VAL A 14 17.16 0.26 -3.52
N VAL A 15 16.82 0.72 -2.31
CA VAL A 15 16.98 -0.09 -1.09
C VAL A 15 16.09 -1.33 -1.15
N ARG A 16 14.81 -1.19 -1.53
CA ARG A 16 13.87 -2.31 -1.67
C ARG A 16 14.32 -3.29 -2.74
N SER A 17 14.61 -2.80 -3.95
CA SER A 17 15.06 -3.66 -5.06
C SER A 17 16.31 -4.46 -4.72
N SER A 18 17.26 -3.86 -3.99
CA SER A 18 18.46 -4.59 -3.56
C SER A 18 18.13 -5.70 -2.57
N ILE A 19 17.27 -5.43 -1.59
CA ILE A 19 16.85 -6.42 -0.59
C ILE A 19 16.07 -7.56 -1.27
N ASP A 20 15.15 -7.24 -2.17
CA ASP A 20 14.33 -8.22 -2.89
C ASP A 20 15.21 -9.12 -3.80
N ALA A 21 16.20 -8.53 -4.46
CA ALA A 21 17.07 -9.27 -5.40
C ALA A 21 18.17 -10.09 -4.70
N THR A 22 18.72 -9.60 -3.58
CA THR A 22 19.93 -10.17 -2.97
C THR A 22 19.77 -10.60 -1.51
N GLY A 23 18.64 -10.30 -0.89
CA GLY A 23 18.40 -10.49 0.55
C GLY A 23 19.16 -9.49 1.43
N MET A 24 19.87 -8.51 0.83
CA MET A 24 20.72 -7.56 1.57
C MET A 24 20.50 -6.13 1.11
N PRO A 25 20.51 -5.15 2.04
CA PRO A 25 20.46 -3.74 1.66
C PRO A 25 21.71 -3.31 0.90
N PRO A 26 21.60 -2.28 0.03
CA PRO A 26 22.73 -1.73 -0.69
C PRO A 26 23.67 -0.95 0.26
N THR A 27 24.91 -0.76 -0.16
CA THR A 27 25.81 0.20 0.49
C THR A 27 25.48 1.63 0.04
N ARG A 28 25.95 2.63 0.79
CA ARG A 28 25.85 4.04 0.41
C ARG A 28 26.48 4.32 -0.96
N ALA A 29 27.60 3.62 -1.26
CA ALA A 29 28.28 3.72 -2.54
C ALA A 29 27.45 3.12 -3.69
N ASP A 30 26.75 2.02 -3.44
CA ASP A 30 25.84 1.42 -4.43
C ASP A 30 24.70 2.37 -4.77
N ILE A 31 24.05 2.95 -3.76
CA ILE A 31 22.99 3.96 -3.94
C ILE A 31 23.52 5.18 -4.73
N ALA A 32 24.71 5.68 -4.36
CA ALA A 32 25.29 6.82 -5.04
C ALA A 32 25.56 6.53 -6.52
N ARG A 33 26.09 5.35 -6.83
CA ARG A 33 26.37 4.91 -8.19
C ARG A 33 25.07 4.73 -9.01
N GLU A 34 24.07 4.07 -8.46
CA GLU A 34 22.83 3.76 -9.15
C GLU A 34 22.00 5.00 -9.47
N LEU A 35 21.94 5.93 -8.53
CA LEU A 35 21.20 7.18 -8.68
C LEU A 35 22.02 8.35 -9.24
N GLY A 36 23.29 8.13 -9.60
CA GLY A 36 24.15 9.15 -10.17
C GLY A 36 24.44 10.32 -9.22
N PHE A 37 24.57 10.06 -7.92
CA PHE A 37 24.97 11.11 -6.96
C PHE A 37 26.44 11.48 -7.13
N LYS A 38 26.75 12.77 -6.97
CA LYS A 38 28.12 13.28 -7.08
C LYS A 38 29.06 12.77 -5.97
N SER A 39 28.53 12.28 -4.86
CA SER A 39 29.29 11.75 -3.74
C SER A 39 28.48 10.76 -2.91
N VAL A 40 29.17 9.90 -2.18
CA VAL A 40 28.57 8.98 -1.19
C VAL A 40 27.86 9.75 -0.06
N ASN A 41 28.36 10.94 0.30
CA ASN A 41 27.73 11.79 1.30
C ASN A 41 26.32 12.24 0.88
N ALA A 42 26.08 12.46 -0.41
CA ALA A 42 24.74 12.81 -0.88
C ALA A 42 23.73 11.67 -0.65
N ALA A 43 24.13 10.42 -0.85
CA ALA A 43 23.31 9.26 -0.51
C ALA A 43 23.07 9.17 1.01
N GLU A 44 24.11 9.40 1.83
CA GLU A 44 24.03 9.43 3.30
C GLU A 44 23.00 10.45 3.80
N GLU A 45 22.99 11.67 3.24
CA GLU A 45 22.03 12.72 3.64
C GLU A 45 20.56 12.31 3.33
N HIS A 46 20.33 11.67 2.19
CA HIS A 46 19.00 11.13 1.88
C HIS A 46 18.60 10.00 2.83
N LEU A 47 19.54 9.10 3.16
CA LEU A 47 19.30 8.02 4.12
C LEU A 47 19.01 8.57 5.52
N LYS A 48 19.76 9.56 6.00
CA LYS A 48 19.46 10.23 7.28
C LYS A 48 18.09 10.90 7.27
N ALA A 49 17.73 11.54 6.16
CA ALA A 49 16.40 12.16 6.03
C ALA A 49 15.28 11.11 6.04
N LEU A 50 15.48 9.94 5.42
CA LEU A 50 14.55 8.81 5.45
C LEU A 50 14.45 8.22 6.85
N ALA A 51 15.57 8.07 7.56
CA ALA A 51 15.57 7.60 8.95
C ALA A 51 14.86 8.59 9.88
N LYS A 52 15.11 9.90 9.72
CA LYS A 52 14.41 10.95 10.48
C LYS A 52 12.89 10.92 10.25
N LYS A 53 12.47 10.51 9.07
CA LYS A 53 11.05 10.32 8.72
C LYS A 53 10.49 8.96 9.19
N GLY A 54 11.30 8.08 9.75
CA GLY A 54 10.89 6.74 10.18
C GLY A 54 10.68 5.74 9.05
N ALA A 55 11.10 6.04 7.81
CA ALA A 55 10.98 5.13 6.67
C ALA A 55 12.01 3.99 6.69
N ILE A 56 13.17 4.23 7.30
CA ILE A 56 14.25 3.26 7.49
C ILE A 56 14.86 3.43 8.89
N GLU A 57 15.56 2.40 9.34
CA GLU A 57 16.45 2.45 10.50
C GLU A 57 17.89 2.34 10.00
N LEU A 58 18.79 3.21 10.51
CA LEU A 58 20.21 3.16 10.22
C LEU A 58 20.98 2.52 11.37
N ILE A 59 21.66 1.42 11.09
CA ILE A 59 22.49 0.71 12.06
C ILE A 59 23.89 1.31 11.99
N ALA A 60 24.32 1.94 13.08
CA ALA A 60 25.63 2.56 13.17
C ALA A 60 26.76 1.52 13.00
N GLY A 61 27.83 1.91 12.29
CA GLY A 61 29.02 1.07 12.10
C GLY A 61 28.88 -0.05 11.05
N ALA A 62 27.71 -0.25 10.45
CA ALA A 62 27.50 -1.25 9.42
C ALA A 62 27.50 -0.62 8.02
N SER A 63 28.30 -1.19 7.10
CA SER A 63 28.36 -0.71 5.70
C SER A 63 27.05 -0.92 4.95
N ARG A 64 26.27 -1.96 5.30
CA ARG A 64 24.93 -2.30 4.82
C ARG A 64 23.89 -2.14 5.92
N GLY A 65 24.10 -1.20 6.84
CA GLY A 65 23.27 -0.98 8.01
C GLY A 65 22.00 -0.20 7.70
N ILE A 66 21.23 -0.62 6.71
CA ILE A 66 19.93 -0.05 6.37
C ILE A 66 18.89 -1.15 6.62
N ARG A 67 17.94 -0.88 7.51
CA ARG A 67 16.77 -1.71 7.72
C ARG A 67 15.56 -0.94 7.27
N LEU A 68 14.73 -1.55 6.43
CA LEU A 68 13.41 -0.99 6.15
C LEU A 68 12.62 -1.01 7.47
N THR A 69 12.09 0.12 7.85
CA THR A 69 11.05 0.11 8.87
C THR A 69 9.86 -0.52 8.18
N GLU A 70 9.51 -1.74 8.59
CA GLU A 70 8.26 -2.33 8.14
C GLU A 70 7.17 -1.31 8.47
N GLN A 71 6.46 -0.87 7.47
CA GLN A 71 5.21 -0.17 7.72
C GLN A 71 4.28 -1.23 8.27
N THR A 72 4.32 -1.40 9.61
CA THR A 72 3.47 -2.34 10.32
C THR A 72 2.06 -1.78 10.24
N GLY A 73 1.14 -2.59 9.73
CA GLY A 73 -0.25 -2.21 9.65
C GLY A 73 -0.89 -2.52 8.30
N LEU A 74 -2.17 -2.23 8.21
CA LEU A 74 -2.93 -2.39 6.98
C LEU A 74 -2.72 -1.19 6.06
N PRO A 75 -2.34 -1.39 4.77
CA PRO A 75 -2.28 -0.29 3.81
C PRO A 75 -3.67 0.29 3.58
N ILE A 76 -3.76 1.62 3.55
CA ILE A 76 -4.96 2.36 3.19
C ILE A 76 -4.88 2.65 1.70
N ILE A 77 -5.82 2.10 0.95
CA ILE A 77 -5.97 2.32 -0.48
C ILE A 77 -6.96 3.46 -0.68
N GLY A 78 -6.50 4.49 -1.36
CA GLY A 78 -7.33 5.61 -1.78
C GLY A 78 -7.86 5.45 -3.20
N ARG A 79 -7.59 6.42 -4.07
CA ARG A 79 -8.03 6.37 -5.46
C ARG A 79 -7.19 5.37 -6.26
N VAL A 80 -7.85 4.49 -6.97
CA VAL A 80 -7.23 3.48 -7.82
C VAL A 80 -7.10 4.02 -9.24
N ALA A 81 -5.87 4.01 -9.78
CA ALA A 81 -5.63 4.37 -11.17
C ALA A 81 -5.91 3.18 -12.11
N ALA A 82 -6.32 3.52 -13.34
CA ALA A 82 -6.58 2.55 -14.40
C ALA A 82 -5.36 1.69 -14.74
N GLY A 83 -5.58 0.40 -14.96
CA GLY A 83 -4.55 -0.52 -15.46
C GLY A 83 -3.55 -1.04 -14.44
N GLU A 84 -3.52 -0.55 -13.20
CA GLU A 84 -2.59 -0.99 -12.17
C GLU A 84 -3.23 -1.96 -11.16
N PRO A 85 -2.44 -2.87 -10.53
CA PRO A 85 -2.94 -3.70 -9.43
C PRO A 85 -3.46 -2.86 -8.26
N LEU A 86 -4.53 -3.29 -7.60
CA LEU A 86 -5.15 -2.56 -6.48
C LEU A 86 -4.16 -2.24 -5.35
N LEU A 87 -3.24 -3.15 -5.06
CA LEU A 87 -2.18 -2.97 -4.05
C LEU A 87 -0.88 -2.38 -4.62
N ALA A 88 -0.94 -1.73 -5.80
CA ALA A 88 0.21 -1.00 -6.28
C ALA A 88 0.58 0.14 -5.31
N GLN A 89 1.87 0.40 -5.15
CA GLN A 89 2.39 1.46 -4.26
C GLN A 89 1.77 2.83 -4.59
N ALA A 90 1.41 3.07 -5.85
CA ALA A 90 0.78 4.31 -6.29
C ALA A 90 -0.60 4.56 -5.65
N HIS A 91 -1.31 3.50 -5.24
CA HIS A 91 -2.64 3.58 -4.64
C HIS A 91 -2.62 3.60 -3.10
N ILE A 92 -1.47 3.32 -2.48
CA ILE A 92 -1.35 3.34 -1.02
C ILE A 92 -1.16 4.78 -0.56
N GLU A 93 -2.17 5.33 0.08
CA GLU A 93 -2.13 6.70 0.63
C GLU A 93 -1.48 6.75 2.00
N ASP A 94 -1.71 5.73 2.83
CA ASP A 94 -1.20 5.64 4.20
C ASP A 94 -1.21 4.20 4.72
N TYR A 95 -0.77 4.00 5.96
CA TYR A 95 -0.88 2.73 6.67
C TYR A 95 -1.57 2.96 8.02
N CYS A 96 -2.51 2.10 8.35
CA CYS A 96 -3.16 2.09 9.64
C CYS A 96 -2.44 1.10 10.55
N ASP A 97 -1.99 1.54 11.73
CA ASP A 97 -1.31 0.71 12.71
C ASP A 97 -2.29 -0.24 13.44
N LEU A 98 -2.97 -1.05 12.64
CA LEU A 98 -3.84 -2.13 13.09
C LEU A 98 -3.31 -3.45 12.55
N SER A 99 -3.25 -4.47 13.43
CA SER A 99 -2.94 -5.82 12.97
C SER A 99 -4.04 -6.33 12.03
N ALA A 100 -3.63 -6.92 10.91
CA ALA A 100 -4.55 -7.57 9.98
C ALA A 100 -5.41 -8.66 10.65
N SER A 101 -4.87 -9.31 11.69
CA SER A 101 -5.56 -10.35 12.47
C SER A 101 -6.64 -9.83 13.43
N PHE A 102 -6.74 -8.49 13.59
CA PHE A 102 -7.84 -7.89 14.33
C PHE A 102 -9.20 -8.16 13.65
N PHE A 103 -9.19 -8.40 12.34
CA PHE A 103 -10.37 -8.68 11.55
C PHE A 103 -10.55 -10.19 11.30
N SER A 104 -11.81 -10.64 11.23
CA SER A 104 -12.15 -12.02 10.86
C SER A 104 -13.18 -12.01 9.72
N PRO A 105 -12.82 -12.48 8.53
CA PRO A 105 -11.49 -12.97 8.11
C PRO A 105 -10.41 -11.89 8.15
N THR A 106 -9.13 -12.30 8.17
CA THR A 106 -7.97 -11.40 8.17
C THR A 106 -8.05 -10.38 7.03
N ALA A 107 -7.95 -9.10 7.35
CA ALA A 107 -7.95 -8.04 6.35
C ALA A 107 -6.59 -7.98 5.61
N HIS A 108 -6.62 -7.63 4.33
CA HIS A 108 -5.41 -7.44 3.54
C HIS A 108 -5.09 -5.95 3.31
N PHE A 109 -6.11 -5.10 3.32
CA PHE A 109 -5.98 -3.65 3.20
C PHE A 109 -7.24 -2.94 3.73
N LEU A 110 -7.14 -1.64 3.92
CA LEU A 110 -8.26 -0.74 4.14
C LEU A 110 -8.55 0.02 2.85
N LEU A 111 -9.82 0.17 2.49
CA LEU A 111 -10.28 0.95 1.35
C LEU A 111 -11.02 2.18 1.86
N GLN A 112 -10.64 3.36 1.40
CA GLN A 112 -11.40 4.57 1.68
C GLN A 112 -12.62 4.66 0.77
N VAL A 113 -13.80 4.78 1.38
CA VAL A 113 -15.07 4.91 0.66
C VAL A 113 -15.18 6.30 0.04
N CYS A 114 -15.62 6.33 -1.22
CA CYS A 114 -15.99 7.57 -1.90
C CYS A 114 -17.45 7.49 -2.34
N GLY A 115 -18.24 8.47 -1.91
CA GLY A 115 -19.66 8.57 -2.25
C GLY A 115 -20.61 7.87 -1.26
N ASP A 116 -21.89 7.93 -1.55
CA ASP A 116 -23.01 7.60 -0.65
C ASP A 116 -23.82 6.39 -1.10
N SER A 117 -23.33 5.64 -2.09
CA SER A 117 -24.08 4.53 -2.70
C SER A 117 -24.40 3.35 -1.76
N MET A 118 -23.86 3.35 -0.53
CA MET A 118 -24.05 2.31 0.48
C MET A 118 -24.50 2.87 1.84
N ILE A 119 -25.07 4.07 1.83
CA ILE A 119 -25.47 4.80 3.04
C ILE A 119 -26.57 4.08 3.84
N ASN A 120 -27.48 3.36 3.16
CA ASN A 120 -28.59 2.66 3.81
C ASN A 120 -28.15 1.44 4.63
N VAL A 121 -26.89 1.00 4.43
CA VAL A 121 -26.29 -0.08 5.23
C VAL A 121 -25.20 0.43 6.17
N GLY A 122 -25.15 1.76 6.39
CA GLY A 122 -24.26 2.39 7.35
C GLY A 122 -22.82 2.54 6.88
N ILE A 123 -22.59 2.55 5.57
CA ILE A 123 -21.27 2.85 4.97
C ILE A 123 -21.34 4.25 4.36
N PHE A 124 -20.53 5.15 4.87
CA PHE A 124 -20.53 6.57 4.54
C PHE A 124 -19.28 6.99 3.76
N ASP A 125 -19.38 8.12 3.08
CA ASP A 125 -18.23 8.76 2.45
C ASP A 125 -17.12 9.02 3.47
N GLY A 126 -15.88 8.67 3.10
CA GLY A 126 -14.71 8.78 3.98
C GLY A 126 -14.47 7.61 4.93
N ASP A 127 -15.39 6.66 5.05
CA ASP A 127 -15.18 5.46 5.87
C ASP A 127 -14.01 4.62 5.38
N LEU A 128 -13.37 3.88 6.30
CA LEU A 128 -12.35 2.90 5.99
C LEU A 128 -12.94 1.49 6.12
N LEU A 129 -13.01 0.77 5.01
CA LEU A 129 -13.47 -0.61 4.95
C LEU A 129 -12.30 -1.58 5.05
N ALA A 130 -12.33 -2.50 6.02
CA ALA A 130 -11.39 -3.60 6.10
C ALA A 130 -11.74 -4.67 5.05
N VAL A 131 -10.84 -4.86 4.09
CA VAL A 131 -11.09 -5.71 2.93
C VAL A 131 -10.27 -7.00 3.00
N HIS A 132 -10.98 -8.13 2.95
CA HIS A 132 -10.38 -9.44 2.75
C HIS A 132 -10.40 -9.79 1.26
N SER A 133 -9.24 -9.89 0.62
CA SER A 133 -9.13 -10.28 -0.78
C SER A 133 -9.47 -11.75 -0.95
N THR A 134 -10.48 -12.05 -1.76
CA THR A 134 -10.92 -13.40 -2.06
C THR A 134 -11.45 -13.46 -3.49
N ARG A 135 -11.47 -14.65 -4.07
CA ARG A 135 -12.14 -14.92 -5.36
C ARG A 135 -13.58 -15.39 -5.20
N GLU A 136 -14.02 -15.61 -3.96
CA GLU A 136 -15.33 -16.13 -3.65
C GLU A 136 -16.12 -15.10 -2.87
N VAL A 137 -17.29 -14.75 -3.37
CA VAL A 137 -18.24 -13.87 -2.71
C VAL A 137 -19.56 -14.63 -2.55
N ARG A 138 -20.13 -14.63 -1.34
CA ARG A 138 -21.38 -15.28 -1.05
C ARG A 138 -22.55 -14.38 -1.44
N GLN A 139 -23.69 -15.00 -1.76
CA GLN A 139 -24.93 -14.30 -2.05
C GLN A 139 -25.28 -13.30 -0.95
N GLY A 140 -25.54 -12.05 -1.32
CA GLY A 140 -25.95 -10.98 -0.42
C GLY A 140 -24.83 -10.30 0.37
N GLN A 141 -23.57 -10.70 0.20
CA GLN A 141 -22.44 -10.00 0.85
C GLN A 141 -22.19 -8.63 0.21
N ILE A 142 -21.69 -7.70 1.02
CA ILE A 142 -21.10 -6.46 0.52
C ILE A 142 -19.70 -6.80 0.04
N ALA A 143 -19.37 -6.39 -1.17
CA ALA A 143 -18.11 -6.68 -1.81
C ALA A 143 -17.49 -5.41 -2.40
N VAL A 144 -16.17 -5.32 -2.30
CA VAL A 144 -15.36 -4.41 -3.10
C VAL A 144 -15.11 -5.10 -4.43
N VAL A 145 -15.60 -4.53 -5.50
CA VAL A 145 -15.50 -5.11 -6.85
C VAL A 145 -14.75 -4.16 -7.75
N ARG A 146 -13.80 -4.70 -8.49
CA ARG A 146 -13.13 -3.98 -9.57
C ARG A 146 -13.78 -4.37 -10.91
N ILE A 147 -14.25 -3.38 -11.63
CA ILE A 147 -14.81 -3.50 -12.98
C ILE A 147 -13.95 -2.61 -13.88
N ASP A 148 -13.26 -3.21 -14.82
CA ASP A 148 -12.26 -2.51 -15.63
C ASP A 148 -11.27 -1.71 -14.77
N ASP A 149 -11.38 -0.39 -14.78
CA ASP A 149 -10.51 0.54 -14.09
C ASP A 149 -11.16 1.18 -12.84
N GLU A 150 -12.39 0.81 -12.54
CA GLU A 150 -13.12 1.36 -11.40
C GLU A 150 -13.24 0.36 -10.25
N VAL A 151 -13.09 0.86 -9.03
CA VAL A 151 -13.33 0.11 -7.79
C VAL A 151 -14.60 0.65 -7.16
N THR A 152 -15.52 -0.24 -6.84
CA THR A 152 -16.81 0.11 -6.24
C THR A 152 -17.17 -0.83 -5.12
N VAL A 153 -17.97 -0.34 -4.16
CA VAL A 153 -18.53 -1.11 -3.05
C VAL A 153 -20.02 -1.30 -3.32
N LYS A 154 -20.45 -2.56 -3.42
CA LYS A 154 -21.84 -2.89 -3.72
C LYS A 154 -22.26 -4.17 -3.01
N ARG A 155 -23.57 -4.39 -2.93
CA ARG A 155 -24.10 -5.68 -2.53
C ARG A 155 -24.07 -6.63 -3.72
N TRP A 156 -23.41 -7.77 -3.52
CA TRP A 156 -23.27 -8.82 -4.52
C TRP A 156 -24.54 -9.69 -4.56
N LYS A 157 -25.16 -9.78 -5.74
CA LYS A 157 -26.30 -10.67 -6.00
C LYS A 157 -26.01 -11.51 -7.23
N ARG A 158 -25.79 -12.79 -7.05
CA ARG A 158 -25.64 -13.74 -8.15
C ARG A 158 -27.03 -14.09 -8.69
N ILE A 159 -27.27 -13.79 -9.95
CA ILE A 159 -28.54 -14.06 -10.65
C ILE A 159 -28.47 -15.39 -11.41
N SER A 160 -27.33 -15.68 -12.04
CA SER A 160 -27.04 -16.92 -12.74
C SER A 160 -25.55 -17.23 -12.70
N ASP A 161 -25.12 -18.32 -13.38
CA ASP A 161 -23.69 -18.65 -13.48
C ASP A 161 -22.88 -17.65 -14.29
N THR A 162 -23.54 -16.83 -15.11
CA THR A 162 -22.91 -15.86 -15.98
C THR A 162 -23.31 -14.41 -15.66
N ARG A 163 -24.17 -14.19 -14.66
CA ARG A 163 -24.70 -12.86 -14.34
C ARG A 163 -24.67 -12.57 -12.86
N VAL A 164 -24.13 -11.43 -12.53
CA VAL A 164 -24.12 -10.84 -11.19
C VAL A 164 -24.72 -9.44 -11.26
N ASP A 165 -25.59 -9.11 -10.33
CA ASP A 165 -26.04 -7.75 -10.10
C ASP A 165 -25.30 -7.15 -8.91
N LEU A 166 -24.87 -5.90 -9.07
CA LEU A 166 -24.21 -5.10 -8.04
C LEU A 166 -25.16 -3.97 -7.64
N THR A 167 -25.70 -4.08 -6.43
CA THR A 167 -26.75 -3.16 -5.95
C THR A 167 -26.18 -2.15 -4.97
N ALA A 168 -26.52 -0.88 -5.15
CA ALA A 168 -26.35 0.17 -4.13
C ALA A 168 -27.37 -0.03 -3.01
N GLU A 169 -27.06 0.46 -1.81
CA GLU A 169 -27.92 0.34 -0.63
C GLU A 169 -28.10 1.70 0.06
#